data_13df5d9e1010d94401e1548a5dbf1d29
#
_entry.id   13df5d9e1010d94401e1548a5dbf1d29
#
_cell.length_a   1.000
_cell.length_b   1.000
_cell.length_c   1.000
_cell.angle_alpha   90.00
_cell.angle_beta   90.00
_cell.angle_gamma   90.00
#
_symmetry.space_group_name_H-M   'P 1'
#
loop_
_entity.id
_entity.type
_entity.pdbx_description
1 polymer ?
#
loop_
_entity_poly.entity_id
_entity_poly.type
_entity_poly.pdbx_seq_one_letter_code
_entity_poly.pdbx_strand_id
1 'polypeptide(L)'
;MLNFDFHVPTRILFGKETEKEIGALLKPYAKKVLLHYGGGSIKKSGLYDTVTASLKANGIAFVELGGVKPNPRLSLVHEGIDLCKQEGVDLILAVGGGSVIDSAKAIAMGVYYDGDIWDLYEVAQPIEKALPIATILTIPAAGSEASEGTVITNEAKDLKLPYGSQLLRPLLSVMNPELFFTLPKEQLGYGVADMMSHVLERYFTNTTHTDLTDGLCEVTLKTLMKNALLAYRDMEDYNAWSELGFAGTVAHNGIVGMGREQDWAC
;
A
#
# COMPACT_ATOMS: atom_id res chain seq x y z
N MET A 1 -14.94 -14.52 -20.65
CA MET A 1 -14.81 -13.46 -19.61
C MET A 1 -15.86 -13.69 -18.54
N LEU A 2 -15.47 -13.71 -17.27
CA LEU A 2 -16.39 -13.83 -16.11
C LEU A 2 -17.03 -12.48 -15.78
N ASN A 3 -18.14 -12.51 -15.03
CA ASN A 3 -18.71 -11.29 -14.46
C ASN A 3 -17.75 -10.70 -13.41
N PHE A 4 -17.64 -9.39 -13.37
CA PHE A 4 -16.80 -8.70 -12.39
C PHE A 4 -17.41 -7.36 -11.98
N ASP A 5 -17.06 -6.90 -10.79
CA ASP A 5 -17.25 -5.53 -10.33
C ASP A 5 -15.86 -4.90 -10.14
N PHE A 6 -15.64 -3.74 -10.76
CA PHE A 6 -14.35 -3.05 -10.71
C PHE A 6 -14.52 -1.64 -10.16
N HIS A 7 -14.02 -1.45 -8.95
CA HIS A 7 -14.07 -0.17 -8.26
C HIS A 7 -12.73 0.13 -7.59
N VAL A 8 -12.04 1.19 -8.06
CA VAL A 8 -10.77 1.68 -7.48
C VAL A 8 -10.93 3.15 -7.12
N PRO A 9 -11.43 3.46 -5.91
CA PRO A 9 -11.72 4.83 -5.49
C PRO A 9 -10.47 5.63 -5.13
N THR A 10 -9.30 5.01 -5.03
CA THR A 10 -8.07 5.64 -4.59
C THR A 10 -7.66 6.78 -5.53
N ARG A 11 -7.62 8.01 -4.99
CA ARG A 11 -7.00 9.14 -5.69
C ARG A 11 -5.48 8.99 -5.63
N ILE A 12 -4.82 8.92 -6.78
CA ILE A 12 -3.35 8.88 -6.87
C ILE A 12 -2.85 10.27 -7.24
N LEU A 13 -1.99 10.85 -6.39
CA LEU A 13 -1.21 12.04 -6.70
C LEU A 13 0.21 11.60 -7.02
N PHE A 14 0.58 11.69 -8.30
CA PHE A 14 1.84 11.18 -8.81
C PHE A 14 2.73 12.31 -9.33
N GLY A 15 4.00 12.30 -8.95
CA GLY A 15 5.01 13.22 -9.47
C GLY A 15 5.95 13.74 -8.39
N LYS A 16 6.88 14.59 -8.83
CA LYS A 16 7.88 15.21 -7.96
C LYS A 16 7.23 16.09 -6.90
N GLU A 17 7.80 16.01 -5.69
CA GLU A 17 7.44 16.88 -4.55
C GLU A 17 5.98 16.76 -4.06
N THR A 18 5.21 15.81 -4.58
CA THR A 18 3.80 15.64 -4.25
C THR A 18 3.56 15.32 -2.76
N GLU A 19 4.53 14.76 -2.06
CA GLU A 19 4.49 14.51 -0.61
C GLU A 19 4.43 15.80 0.22
N LYS A 20 4.90 16.93 -0.34
CA LYS A 20 4.83 18.24 0.32
C LYS A 20 3.41 18.77 0.47
N GLU A 21 2.50 18.29 -0.38
CA GLU A 21 1.08 18.71 -0.39
C GLU A 21 0.21 17.91 0.58
N ILE A 22 0.76 16.89 1.26
CA ILE A 22 -0.03 15.92 2.04
C ILE A 22 -0.96 16.58 3.06
N GLY A 23 -0.51 17.60 3.78
CA GLY A 23 -1.34 18.32 4.75
C GLY A 23 -2.55 19.01 4.13
N ALA A 24 -2.37 19.69 2.98
CA ALA A 24 -3.45 20.33 2.25
C ALA A 24 -4.46 19.29 1.71
N LEU A 25 -3.96 18.16 1.22
CA LEU A 25 -4.77 17.07 0.71
C LEU A 25 -5.60 16.38 1.80
N LEU A 26 -5.07 16.25 3.02
CA LEU A 26 -5.75 15.59 4.12
C LEU A 26 -6.69 16.50 4.92
N LYS A 27 -6.52 17.82 4.84
CA LYS A 27 -7.31 18.82 5.59
C LYS A 27 -8.84 18.65 5.50
N PRO A 28 -9.41 18.24 4.35
CA PRO A 28 -10.88 17.99 4.27
C PRO A 28 -11.33 16.74 5.01
N TYR A 29 -10.42 15.82 5.35
CA TYR A 29 -10.76 14.47 5.83
C TYR A 29 -10.37 14.23 7.29
N ALA A 30 -9.39 14.97 7.83
CA ALA A 30 -8.87 14.69 9.16
C ALA A 30 -8.45 15.96 9.91
N LYS A 31 -8.65 15.96 11.22
CA LYS A 31 -8.08 16.92 12.17
C LYS A 31 -6.89 16.32 12.91
N LYS A 32 -6.89 14.99 13.09
CA LYS A 32 -5.84 14.26 13.78
C LYS A 32 -5.53 12.95 13.08
N VAL A 33 -4.28 12.72 12.70
CA VAL A 33 -3.85 11.50 11.99
C VAL A 33 -2.92 10.63 12.84
N LEU A 34 -2.97 9.32 12.62
CA LEU A 34 -1.88 8.43 12.99
C LEU A 34 -0.82 8.47 11.89
N LEU A 35 0.37 9.00 12.17
CA LEU A 35 1.53 8.90 11.29
C LEU A 35 2.21 7.55 11.51
N HIS A 36 1.97 6.61 10.60
CA HIS A 36 2.44 5.22 10.70
C HIS A 36 3.58 4.96 9.72
N TYR A 37 4.70 4.39 10.20
CA TYR A 37 5.90 4.21 9.38
C TYR A 37 6.79 3.04 9.85
N GLY A 38 7.81 2.71 9.06
CA GLY A 38 8.75 1.62 9.34
C GLY A 38 9.85 1.95 10.34
N GLY A 39 11.04 1.38 10.15
CA GLY A 39 12.17 1.43 11.08
C GLY A 39 12.98 2.74 11.11
N GLY A 40 12.52 3.83 10.49
CA GLY A 40 13.15 5.14 10.57
C GLY A 40 13.89 5.60 9.30
N SER A 41 13.79 4.90 8.18
CA SER A 41 14.33 5.36 6.89
C SER A 41 13.80 6.73 6.49
N ILE A 42 12.50 6.98 6.72
CA ILE A 42 11.86 8.27 6.42
C ILE A 42 12.44 9.44 7.26
N LYS A 43 12.96 9.17 8.46
CA LYS A 43 13.65 10.18 9.29
C LYS A 43 15.03 10.47 8.74
N LYS A 44 15.74 9.45 8.24
CA LYS A 44 17.06 9.61 7.63
C LYS A 44 17.03 10.36 6.29
N SER A 45 15.99 10.14 5.50
CA SER A 45 15.81 10.79 4.18
C SER A 45 15.24 12.21 4.28
N GLY A 46 14.78 12.67 5.45
CA GLY A 46 14.10 13.96 5.61
C GLY A 46 12.61 13.94 5.26
N LEU A 47 12.09 12.83 4.75
CA LEU A 47 10.67 12.70 4.40
C LEU A 47 9.76 12.92 5.62
N TYR A 48 10.16 12.43 6.79
CA TYR A 48 9.45 12.64 8.04
C TYR A 48 9.26 14.14 8.34
N ASP A 49 10.32 14.94 8.21
CA ASP A 49 10.27 16.38 8.48
C ASP A 49 9.37 17.10 7.47
N THR A 50 9.46 16.72 6.19
CA THR A 50 8.59 17.23 5.11
C THR A 50 7.12 16.96 5.42
N VAL A 51 6.77 15.72 5.76
CA VAL A 51 5.39 15.32 6.06
C VAL A 51 4.86 16.03 7.30
N THR A 52 5.62 16.03 8.41
CA THR A 52 5.17 16.66 9.66
C THR A 52 5.07 18.18 9.55
N ALA A 53 5.95 18.82 8.78
CA ALA A 53 5.85 20.26 8.48
C ALA A 53 4.56 20.55 7.69
N SER A 54 4.25 19.73 6.67
CA SER A 54 3.03 19.88 5.86
C SER A 54 1.77 19.70 6.70
N LEU A 55 1.71 18.70 7.59
CA LEU A 55 0.59 18.49 8.51
C LEU A 55 0.40 19.70 9.45
N LYS A 56 1.46 20.16 10.10
CA LYS A 56 1.46 21.32 11.01
C LYS A 56 1.00 22.59 10.31
N ALA A 57 1.51 22.87 9.10
CA ALA A 57 1.14 24.05 8.33
C ALA A 57 -0.36 24.08 7.96
N ASN A 58 -1.01 22.92 7.91
CA ASN A 58 -2.44 22.79 7.62
C ASN A 58 -3.31 22.58 8.86
N GLY A 59 -2.74 22.67 10.08
CA GLY A 59 -3.46 22.56 11.33
C GLY A 59 -3.92 21.14 11.66
N ILE A 60 -3.27 20.11 11.10
CA ILE A 60 -3.57 18.72 11.37
C ILE A 60 -2.65 18.23 12.50
N ALA A 61 -3.24 17.80 13.61
CA ALA A 61 -2.54 17.14 14.70
C ALA A 61 -2.13 15.72 14.28
N PHE A 62 -1.09 15.17 14.88
CA PHE A 62 -0.71 13.79 14.65
C PHE A 62 -0.13 13.13 15.90
N VAL A 63 -0.33 11.82 15.98
CA VAL A 63 0.40 10.91 16.86
C VAL A 63 1.19 9.94 16.01
N GLU A 64 2.26 9.38 16.57
CA GLU A 64 3.19 8.55 15.80
C GLU A 64 3.15 7.09 16.26
N LEU A 65 3.22 6.19 15.29
CA LEU A 65 3.53 4.79 15.53
C LEU A 65 4.51 4.31 14.46
N GLY A 66 5.78 4.24 14.82
CA GLY A 66 6.85 3.70 13.98
C GLY A 66 7.14 2.25 14.30
N GLY A 67 8.14 1.67 13.61
CA GLY A 67 8.67 0.35 13.94
C GLY A 67 8.06 -0.80 13.17
N VAL A 68 7.29 -0.54 12.12
CA VAL A 68 6.80 -1.62 11.24
C VAL A 68 7.99 -2.37 10.63
N LYS A 69 8.00 -3.68 10.82
CA LYS A 69 8.95 -4.62 10.23
C LYS A 69 8.43 -5.19 8.92
N PRO A 70 9.29 -5.67 8.03
CA PRO A 70 8.85 -6.52 6.92
C PRO A 70 7.99 -7.69 7.44
N ASN A 71 6.92 -8.03 6.72
CA ASN A 71 5.85 -8.91 7.22
C ASN A 71 5.26 -8.36 8.52
N PRO A 72 4.35 -7.38 8.44
CA PRO A 72 3.91 -6.60 9.60
C PRO A 72 3.29 -7.48 10.68
N ARG A 73 3.56 -7.12 11.93
CA ARG A 73 3.27 -7.95 13.10
C ARG A 73 1.95 -7.56 13.75
N LEU A 74 1.18 -8.57 14.17
CA LEU A 74 -0.08 -8.38 14.86
C LEU A 74 0.06 -7.57 16.15
N SER A 75 1.16 -7.76 16.88
CA SER A 75 1.42 -7.01 18.13
C SER A 75 1.44 -5.49 17.91
N LEU A 76 2.07 -5.00 16.83
CA LEU A 76 2.10 -3.57 16.50
C LEU A 76 0.73 -3.08 16.00
N VAL A 77 -0.05 -3.95 15.35
CA VAL A 77 -1.43 -3.62 14.95
C VAL A 77 -2.29 -3.37 16.19
N HIS A 78 -2.23 -4.22 17.21
CA HIS A 78 -2.96 -4.00 18.48
C HIS A 78 -2.56 -2.67 19.13
N GLU A 79 -1.26 -2.37 19.23
CA GLU A 79 -0.78 -1.07 19.75
C GLU A 79 -1.37 0.10 18.95
N GLY A 80 -1.41 0.00 17.63
CA GLY A 80 -1.97 1.03 16.76
C GLY A 80 -3.47 1.21 16.94
N ILE A 81 -4.22 0.14 17.12
CA ILE A 81 -5.67 0.19 17.40
C ILE A 81 -5.93 0.93 18.71
N ASP A 82 -5.22 0.56 19.76
CA ASP A 82 -5.37 1.17 21.08
C ASP A 82 -5.01 2.66 21.04
N LEU A 83 -3.89 3.00 20.38
CA LEU A 83 -3.46 4.38 20.21
C LEU A 83 -4.50 5.20 19.44
N CYS A 84 -5.05 4.68 18.34
CA CYS A 84 -6.09 5.36 17.58
C CYS A 84 -7.35 5.61 18.40
N LYS A 85 -7.80 4.62 19.18
CA LYS A 85 -8.97 4.74 20.06
C LYS A 85 -8.75 5.76 21.17
N GLN A 86 -7.59 5.72 21.85
CA GLN A 86 -7.24 6.63 22.94
C GLN A 86 -7.11 8.08 22.49
N GLU A 87 -6.51 8.29 21.34
CA GLU A 87 -6.18 9.61 20.82
C GLU A 87 -7.27 10.23 19.93
N GLY A 88 -8.31 9.45 19.59
CA GLY A 88 -9.38 9.92 18.71
C GLY A 88 -8.88 10.27 17.31
N VAL A 89 -8.13 9.35 16.69
CA VAL A 89 -7.58 9.51 15.36
C VAL A 89 -8.68 9.45 14.30
N ASP A 90 -8.65 10.37 13.33
CA ASP A 90 -9.64 10.46 12.23
C ASP A 90 -9.23 9.69 10.98
N LEU A 91 -7.90 9.53 10.76
CA LEU A 91 -7.33 8.96 9.55
C LEU A 91 -5.93 8.40 9.84
N ILE A 92 -5.53 7.34 9.13
CA ILE A 92 -4.18 6.81 9.20
C ILE A 92 -3.37 7.24 7.97
N LEU A 93 -2.24 7.91 8.19
CA LEU A 93 -1.27 8.26 7.17
C LEU A 93 -0.11 7.26 7.23
N ALA A 94 -0.10 6.33 6.28
CA ALA A 94 0.96 5.33 6.12
C ALA A 94 2.09 5.88 5.25
N VAL A 95 3.30 6.01 5.81
CA VAL A 95 4.49 6.50 5.09
C VAL A 95 5.52 5.37 5.02
N GLY A 96 5.53 4.67 3.88
CA GLY A 96 6.37 3.48 3.73
C GLY A 96 6.05 2.63 2.51
N GLY A 97 6.50 1.39 2.52
CA GLY A 97 6.15 0.36 1.54
C GLY A 97 4.95 -0.47 1.98
N GLY A 98 4.67 -1.56 1.25
CA GLY A 98 3.51 -2.44 1.45
C GLY A 98 3.28 -2.87 2.90
N SER A 99 4.34 -3.28 3.63
CA SER A 99 4.20 -3.70 5.04
C SER A 99 3.65 -2.59 5.95
N VAL A 100 4.03 -1.33 5.72
CA VAL A 100 3.49 -0.19 6.49
C VAL A 100 2.03 0.04 6.13
N ILE A 101 1.70 -0.05 4.86
CA ILE A 101 0.33 0.16 4.36
C ILE A 101 -0.58 -0.96 4.86
N ASP A 102 -0.14 -2.21 4.82
CA ASP A 102 -0.89 -3.37 5.32
C ASP A 102 -1.16 -3.27 6.82
N SER A 103 -0.14 -2.89 7.61
CA SER A 103 -0.31 -2.61 9.03
C SER A 103 -1.33 -1.49 9.28
N ALA A 104 -1.28 -0.41 8.50
CA ALA A 104 -2.24 0.69 8.58
C ALA A 104 -3.67 0.25 8.28
N LYS A 105 -3.87 -0.60 7.27
CA LYS A 105 -5.17 -1.19 6.93
C LYS A 105 -5.73 -2.05 8.06
N ALA A 106 -4.88 -2.89 8.65
CA ALA A 106 -5.26 -3.70 9.80
C ALA A 106 -5.67 -2.84 11.01
N ILE A 107 -4.92 -1.79 11.32
CA ILE A 107 -5.26 -0.82 12.37
C ILE A 107 -6.59 -0.15 12.04
N ALA A 108 -6.78 0.31 10.79
CA ALA A 108 -7.96 1.05 10.36
C ALA A 108 -9.28 0.27 10.59
N MET A 109 -9.30 -1.02 10.25
CA MET A 109 -10.48 -1.86 10.49
C MET A 109 -10.63 -2.24 11.97
N GLY A 110 -9.51 -2.48 12.68
CA GLY A 110 -9.51 -2.88 14.08
C GLY A 110 -10.02 -1.81 15.03
N VAL A 111 -9.97 -0.51 14.65
CA VAL A 111 -10.54 0.57 15.48
C VAL A 111 -12.04 0.42 15.70
N TYR A 112 -12.76 -0.16 14.75
CA TYR A 112 -14.21 -0.34 14.80
C TYR A 112 -14.64 -1.79 15.05
N TYR A 113 -13.69 -2.70 15.26
CA TYR A 113 -13.99 -4.09 15.55
C TYR A 113 -13.99 -4.35 17.06
N ASP A 114 -15.02 -5.06 17.57
CA ASP A 114 -15.23 -5.34 19.00
C ASP A 114 -14.63 -6.68 19.45
N GLY A 115 -13.70 -7.23 18.70
CA GLY A 115 -13.00 -8.49 18.99
C GLY A 115 -11.49 -8.36 18.80
N ASP A 116 -10.80 -9.49 18.82
CA ASP A 116 -9.41 -9.52 18.34
C ASP A 116 -9.40 -9.37 16.83
N ILE A 117 -8.66 -8.38 16.32
CA ILE A 117 -8.55 -8.15 14.88
C ILE A 117 -8.08 -9.39 14.11
N TRP A 118 -7.36 -10.31 14.76
CA TRP A 118 -6.92 -11.56 14.17
C TRP A 118 -8.07 -12.48 13.76
N ASP A 119 -9.23 -12.41 14.44
CA ASP A 119 -10.42 -13.19 14.09
C ASP A 119 -10.88 -12.92 12.65
N LEU A 120 -10.72 -11.68 12.17
CA LEU A 120 -11.07 -11.32 10.80
C LEU A 120 -10.17 -12.03 9.77
N TYR A 121 -8.91 -12.26 10.10
CA TYR A 121 -7.98 -12.99 9.24
C TYR A 121 -8.25 -14.50 9.23
N GLU A 122 -8.72 -15.06 10.33
CA GLU A 122 -9.02 -16.50 10.41
C GLU A 122 -10.37 -16.87 9.78
N VAL A 123 -11.37 -15.99 9.90
CA VAL A 123 -12.76 -16.29 9.48
C VAL A 123 -13.17 -15.55 8.21
N ALA A 124 -12.44 -14.51 7.82
CA ALA A 124 -12.71 -13.69 6.65
C ALA A 124 -14.14 -13.08 6.60
N GLN A 125 -14.69 -12.74 7.78
CA GLN A 125 -16.01 -12.11 7.84
C GLN A 125 -15.96 -10.64 7.37
N PRO A 126 -17.04 -10.13 6.74
CA PRO A 126 -17.07 -8.74 6.27
C PRO A 126 -17.00 -7.73 7.42
N ILE A 127 -16.31 -6.61 7.17
CA ILE A 127 -16.30 -5.45 8.07
C ILE A 127 -17.30 -4.40 7.60
N GLU A 128 -17.88 -3.66 8.53
CA GLU A 128 -18.85 -2.59 8.22
C GLU A 128 -18.18 -1.21 8.14
N LYS A 129 -17.03 -1.03 8.79
CA LYS A 129 -16.36 0.26 8.91
C LYS A 129 -14.85 0.13 9.09
N ALA A 130 -14.11 1.11 8.56
CA ALA A 130 -12.68 1.31 8.78
C ALA A 130 -12.37 2.81 8.86
N LEU A 131 -11.26 3.19 9.51
CA LEU A 131 -10.74 4.55 9.37
C LEU A 131 -10.29 4.78 7.92
N PRO A 132 -10.47 5.99 7.37
CA PRO A 132 -9.86 6.32 6.10
C PRO A 132 -8.33 6.24 6.17
N ILE A 133 -7.73 5.82 5.06
CA ILE A 133 -6.29 5.60 4.94
C ILE A 133 -5.75 6.50 3.83
N ALA A 134 -4.63 7.16 4.09
CA ALA A 134 -3.82 7.81 3.07
C ALA A 134 -2.40 7.22 3.10
N THR A 135 -1.72 7.26 1.96
CA THR A 135 -0.37 6.70 1.84
C THR A 135 0.61 7.67 1.20
N ILE A 136 1.87 7.58 1.61
CA ILE A 136 3.03 8.09 0.85
C ILE A 136 3.91 6.88 0.59
N LEU A 137 3.95 6.45 -0.66
CA LEU A 137 4.69 5.25 -1.07
C LEU A 137 6.19 5.53 -1.13
N THR A 138 6.98 4.66 -0.50
CA THR A 138 8.45 4.74 -0.53
C THR A 138 9.13 3.52 -1.15
N ILE A 139 8.37 2.45 -1.40
CA ILE A 139 8.85 1.20 -2.02
C ILE A 139 7.76 0.68 -2.95
N PRO A 140 7.92 0.77 -4.28
CA PRO A 140 6.99 0.16 -5.21
C PRO A 140 7.23 -1.36 -5.27
N ALA A 141 6.25 -2.15 -4.86
CA ALA A 141 6.28 -3.61 -4.87
C ALA A 141 4.87 -4.19 -4.85
N ALA A 142 4.24 -4.23 -3.66
CA ALA A 142 3.01 -4.93 -3.40
C ALA A 142 1.73 -4.25 -3.94
N GLY A 143 1.79 -3.01 -4.48
CA GLY A 143 0.59 -2.28 -4.94
C GLY A 143 -0.45 -2.00 -3.85
N SER A 144 -0.05 -2.09 -2.57
CA SER A 144 -0.96 -1.93 -1.42
C SER A 144 -1.57 -0.53 -1.34
N GLU A 145 -0.93 0.48 -1.93
CA GLU A 145 -1.37 1.87 -1.99
C GLU A 145 -2.67 2.09 -2.79
N ALA A 146 -3.11 1.08 -3.56
CA ALA A 146 -4.35 1.14 -4.32
C ALA A 146 -5.16 -0.17 -4.29
N SER A 147 -4.78 -1.12 -3.43
CA SER A 147 -5.47 -2.41 -3.28
C SER A 147 -6.31 -2.46 -2.00
N GLU A 148 -7.21 -3.44 -1.94
CA GLU A 148 -8.07 -3.73 -0.79
C GLU A 148 -7.45 -4.68 0.22
N GLY A 149 -6.35 -5.36 -0.16
CA GLY A 149 -5.73 -6.41 0.63
C GLY A 149 -4.83 -5.89 1.76
N THR A 150 -4.71 -6.68 2.81
CA THR A 150 -3.74 -6.54 3.88
C THR A 150 -3.28 -7.92 4.33
N VAL A 151 -1.99 -8.07 4.64
CA VAL A 151 -1.41 -9.35 5.08
C VAL A 151 -0.66 -9.12 6.39
N ILE A 152 -1.07 -9.83 7.45
CA ILE A 152 -0.50 -9.68 8.79
C ILE A 152 0.09 -11.01 9.27
N THR A 153 1.19 -10.91 10.01
CA THR A 153 1.84 -12.05 10.66
C THR A 153 1.47 -12.07 12.14
N ASN A 154 0.86 -13.18 12.58
CA ASN A 154 0.67 -13.49 13.99
C ASN A 154 1.88 -14.31 14.47
N GLU A 155 2.75 -13.69 15.23
CA GLU A 155 3.98 -14.32 15.72
C GLU A 155 3.70 -15.42 16.75
N ALA A 156 2.61 -15.32 17.51
CA ALA A 156 2.25 -16.31 18.53
C ALA A 156 1.75 -17.63 17.92
N LYS A 157 1.12 -17.54 16.73
CA LYS A 157 0.58 -18.71 16.01
C LYS A 157 1.49 -19.18 14.87
N ASP A 158 2.57 -18.44 14.55
CA ASP A 158 3.43 -18.63 13.38
C ASP A 158 2.62 -18.67 12.06
N LEU A 159 1.65 -17.79 11.94
CA LEU A 159 0.76 -17.68 10.78
C LEU A 159 0.88 -16.32 10.11
N LYS A 160 0.81 -16.32 8.79
CA LYS A 160 0.72 -15.13 7.95
C LYS A 160 -0.53 -15.26 7.09
N LEU A 161 -1.55 -14.43 7.33
CA LEU A 161 -2.84 -14.54 6.68
C LEU A 161 -3.21 -13.24 5.97
N PRO A 162 -3.90 -13.33 4.81
CA PRO A 162 -4.47 -12.20 4.10
C PRO A 162 -5.88 -11.88 4.62
N TYR A 163 -6.27 -10.62 4.47
CA TYR A 163 -7.66 -10.16 4.55
C TYR A 163 -7.89 -9.09 3.49
N GLY A 164 -9.11 -8.98 2.96
CA GLY A 164 -9.45 -8.00 1.93
C GLY A 164 -10.84 -7.41 2.12
N SER A 165 -10.95 -6.08 1.92
CA SER A 165 -12.23 -5.37 1.88
C SER A 165 -12.08 -4.08 1.09
N GLN A 166 -13.09 -3.72 0.30
CA GLN A 166 -13.11 -2.45 -0.44
C GLN A 166 -12.99 -1.22 0.49
N LEU A 167 -13.38 -1.34 1.77
CA LEU A 167 -13.22 -0.30 2.78
C LEU A 167 -11.76 -0.01 3.17
N LEU A 168 -10.82 -0.92 2.82
CA LEU A 168 -9.40 -0.79 3.11
C LEU A 168 -8.60 -0.13 1.96
N ARG A 169 -9.24 0.12 0.80
CA ARG A 169 -8.58 0.86 -0.25
C ARG A 169 -8.26 2.27 0.23
N PRO A 170 -6.99 2.72 0.10
CA PRO A 170 -6.64 4.07 0.50
C PRO A 170 -7.47 5.12 -0.23
N LEU A 171 -7.92 6.13 0.50
CA LEU A 171 -8.61 7.31 -0.03
C LEU A 171 -7.70 8.10 -0.99
N LEU A 172 -6.42 8.21 -0.60
CA LEU A 172 -5.40 8.99 -1.29
C LEU A 172 -4.06 8.28 -1.20
N SER A 173 -3.34 8.23 -2.31
CA SER A 173 -1.97 7.73 -2.37
C SER A 173 -1.06 8.72 -3.08
N VAL A 174 -0.02 9.16 -2.38
CA VAL A 174 1.02 10.03 -2.90
C VAL A 174 2.19 9.19 -3.37
N MET A 175 2.63 9.42 -4.60
CA MET A 175 3.69 8.66 -5.25
C MET A 175 4.69 9.62 -5.92
N ASN A 176 5.78 9.96 -5.23
CA ASN A 176 6.91 10.65 -5.81
C ASN A 176 8.02 9.63 -6.11
N PRO A 177 8.37 9.37 -7.39
CA PRO A 177 9.41 8.43 -7.77
C PRO A 177 10.79 8.72 -7.15
N GLU A 178 11.09 9.98 -6.81
CA GLU A 178 12.35 10.33 -6.17
C GLU A 178 12.49 9.71 -4.76
N LEU A 179 11.38 9.37 -4.10
CA LEU A 179 11.41 8.68 -2.80
C LEU A 179 11.93 7.24 -2.91
N PHE A 180 11.97 6.66 -4.12
CA PHE A 180 12.47 5.31 -4.37
C PHE A 180 13.98 5.26 -4.60
N PHE A 181 14.65 6.38 -4.86
CA PHE A 181 16.08 6.42 -5.18
C PHE A 181 16.98 5.89 -4.07
N THR A 182 16.52 5.99 -2.83
CA THR A 182 17.28 5.53 -1.66
C THR A 182 17.19 4.02 -1.41
N LEU A 183 16.44 3.28 -2.24
CA LEU A 183 16.30 1.85 -2.11
C LEU A 183 17.60 1.12 -2.48
N PRO A 184 18.00 0.10 -1.71
CA PRO A 184 19.05 -0.81 -2.15
C PRO A 184 18.66 -1.55 -3.44
N LYS A 185 19.64 -1.87 -4.30
CA LYS A 185 19.40 -2.61 -5.56
C LYS A 185 18.70 -3.95 -5.36
N GLU A 186 18.96 -4.61 -4.25
CA GLU A 186 18.26 -5.86 -3.89
C GLU A 186 16.76 -5.64 -3.67
N GLN A 187 16.40 -4.53 -3.04
CA GLN A 187 14.98 -4.18 -2.84
C GLN A 187 14.27 -3.83 -4.16
N LEU A 188 14.97 -3.23 -5.12
CA LEU A 188 14.45 -3.09 -6.48
C LEU A 188 14.15 -4.47 -7.09
N GLY A 189 15.11 -5.41 -6.98
CA GLY A 189 14.93 -6.77 -7.50
C GLY A 189 13.75 -7.50 -6.86
N TYR A 190 13.62 -7.43 -5.53
CA TYR A 190 12.51 -8.04 -4.81
C TYR A 190 11.17 -7.40 -5.17
N GLY A 191 11.10 -6.07 -5.24
CA GLY A 191 9.89 -5.35 -5.62
C GLY A 191 9.44 -5.68 -7.04
N VAL A 192 10.36 -5.76 -8.00
CA VAL A 192 10.04 -6.13 -9.38
C VAL A 192 9.54 -7.57 -9.47
N ALA A 193 10.17 -8.51 -8.75
CA ALA A 193 9.73 -9.90 -8.72
C ALA A 193 8.31 -10.01 -8.13
N ASP A 194 8.02 -9.27 -7.05
CA ASP A 194 6.71 -9.21 -6.42
C ASP A 194 5.64 -8.66 -7.38
N MET A 195 5.91 -7.51 -8.02
CA MET A 195 5.01 -6.94 -9.03
C MET A 195 4.74 -7.90 -10.19
N MET A 196 5.78 -8.58 -10.68
CA MET A 196 5.62 -9.58 -11.76
C MET A 196 4.80 -10.78 -11.29
N SER A 197 5.01 -11.27 -10.08
CA SER A 197 4.23 -12.36 -9.49
C SER A 197 2.75 -11.99 -9.43
N HIS A 198 2.41 -10.78 -8.97
CA HIS A 198 1.03 -10.30 -8.94
C HIS A 198 0.35 -10.29 -10.32
N VAL A 199 1.09 -9.95 -11.38
CA VAL A 199 0.56 -10.00 -12.74
C VAL A 199 0.43 -11.44 -13.22
N LEU A 200 1.43 -12.30 -12.96
CA LEU A 200 1.45 -13.69 -13.41
C LEU A 200 0.37 -14.53 -12.76
N GLU A 201 0.09 -14.34 -11.46
CA GLU A 201 -1.02 -14.99 -10.74
C GLU A 201 -2.39 -14.74 -11.42
N ARG A 202 -2.54 -13.60 -12.05
CA ARG A 202 -3.75 -13.24 -12.78
C ARG A 202 -3.69 -13.66 -14.24
N TYR A 203 -2.51 -13.68 -14.84
CA TYR A 203 -2.32 -14.02 -16.26
C TYR A 203 -2.48 -15.51 -16.51
N PHE A 204 -1.97 -16.36 -15.61
CA PHE A 204 -2.07 -17.83 -15.72
C PHE A 204 -3.44 -18.31 -15.23
N THR A 205 -4.44 -18.19 -16.11
CA THR A 205 -5.81 -18.61 -15.86
C THR A 205 -6.34 -19.47 -17.00
N ASN A 206 -7.34 -20.30 -16.70
CA ASN A 206 -8.09 -21.06 -17.72
C ASN A 206 -9.29 -20.27 -18.29
N THR A 207 -9.52 -19.05 -17.81
CA THR A 207 -10.61 -18.21 -18.29
C THR A 207 -10.34 -17.75 -19.73
N THR A 208 -11.30 -17.96 -20.63
CA THR A 208 -11.23 -17.58 -22.03
C THR A 208 -11.88 -16.22 -22.29
N HIS A 209 -11.58 -15.62 -23.45
CA HIS A 209 -12.11 -14.32 -23.88
C HIS A 209 -11.71 -13.16 -22.94
N THR A 210 -10.43 -13.09 -22.63
CA THR A 210 -9.82 -12.06 -21.75
C THR A 210 -8.75 -11.24 -22.48
N ASP A 211 -8.88 -11.08 -23.80
CA ASP A 211 -7.87 -10.47 -24.68
C ASP A 211 -7.37 -9.10 -24.18
N LEU A 212 -8.30 -8.25 -23.67
CA LEU A 212 -7.94 -6.94 -23.14
C LEU A 212 -7.10 -7.06 -21.87
N THR A 213 -7.53 -7.88 -20.91
CA THR A 213 -6.81 -8.04 -19.64
C THR A 213 -5.53 -8.84 -19.84
N ASP A 214 -5.45 -9.74 -20.81
CA ASP A 214 -4.20 -10.38 -21.25
C ASP A 214 -3.20 -9.33 -21.76
N GLY A 215 -3.65 -8.45 -22.65
CA GLY A 215 -2.83 -7.36 -23.16
C GLY A 215 -2.35 -6.40 -22.06
N LEU A 216 -3.19 -6.11 -21.06
CA LEU A 216 -2.80 -5.33 -19.89
C LEU A 216 -1.73 -6.04 -19.03
N CYS A 217 -1.87 -7.35 -18.80
CA CYS A 217 -0.85 -8.15 -18.13
C CYS A 217 0.48 -8.11 -18.90
N GLU A 218 0.44 -8.37 -20.21
CA GLU A 218 1.64 -8.42 -21.04
C GLU A 218 2.37 -7.06 -21.10
N VAL A 219 1.65 -5.96 -21.29
CA VAL A 219 2.27 -4.64 -21.33
C VAL A 219 2.85 -4.28 -19.97
N THR A 220 2.19 -4.63 -18.88
CA THR A 220 2.69 -4.39 -17.51
C THR A 220 3.98 -5.18 -17.28
N LEU A 221 4.03 -6.48 -17.61
CA LEU A 221 5.24 -7.31 -17.51
C LEU A 221 6.40 -6.74 -18.35
N LYS A 222 6.15 -6.36 -19.60
CA LYS A 222 7.15 -5.76 -20.48
C LYS A 222 7.69 -4.45 -19.91
N THR A 223 6.83 -3.62 -19.35
CA THR A 223 7.19 -2.36 -18.70
C THR A 223 8.06 -2.60 -17.46
N LEU A 224 7.68 -3.53 -16.60
CA LEU A 224 8.45 -3.92 -15.42
C LEU A 224 9.84 -4.41 -15.80
N MET A 225 9.96 -5.37 -16.71
CA MET A 225 11.24 -5.92 -17.14
C MET A 225 12.17 -4.86 -17.74
N LYS A 226 11.65 -3.99 -18.62
CA LYS A 226 12.42 -2.93 -19.26
C LYS A 226 12.96 -1.95 -18.22
N ASN A 227 12.06 -1.40 -17.40
CA ASN A 227 12.42 -0.31 -16.49
C ASN A 227 13.19 -0.78 -15.25
N ALA A 228 13.03 -2.04 -14.85
CA ALA A 228 13.88 -2.65 -13.83
C ALA A 228 15.36 -2.64 -14.22
N LEU A 229 15.68 -2.97 -15.47
CA LEU A 229 17.05 -2.94 -15.97
C LEU A 229 17.61 -1.52 -16.06
N LEU A 230 16.79 -0.53 -16.39
CA LEU A 230 17.18 0.89 -16.42
C LEU A 230 17.44 1.39 -15.00
N ALA A 231 16.49 1.22 -14.09
CA ALA A 231 16.65 1.59 -12.68
C ALA A 231 17.82 0.87 -11.99
N TYR A 232 18.09 -0.40 -12.34
CA TYR A 232 19.24 -1.12 -11.79
C TYR A 232 20.59 -0.53 -12.22
N ARG A 233 20.68 0.01 -13.46
CA ARG A 233 21.87 0.68 -13.97
C ARG A 233 22.07 2.05 -13.35
N ASP A 234 20.96 2.80 -13.22
CA ASP A 234 20.91 4.11 -12.60
C ASP A 234 19.76 4.17 -11.60
N MET A 235 20.09 4.11 -10.31
CA MET A 235 19.09 4.11 -9.22
C MET A 235 18.40 5.47 -9.05
N GLU A 236 18.86 6.52 -9.75
CA GLU A 236 18.26 7.85 -9.74
C GLU A 236 17.54 8.17 -11.07
N ASP A 237 17.36 7.18 -11.96
CA ASP A 237 16.57 7.35 -13.20
C ASP A 237 15.08 7.55 -12.85
N TYR A 238 14.68 8.81 -12.80
CA TYR A 238 13.30 9.21 -12.50
C TYR A 238 12.27 8.55 -13.43
N ASN A 239 12.57 8.44 -14.73
CA ASN A 239 11.62 7.89 -15.70
C ASN A 239 11.43 6.39 -15.48
N ALA A 240 12.52 5.66 -15.25
CA ALA A 240 12.45 4.23 -14.94
C ALA A 240 11.65 3.97 -13.64
N TRP A 241 11.90 4.73 -12.59
CA TRP A 241 11.15 4.60 -11.33
C TRP A 241 9.70 5.06 -11.45
N SER A 242 9.39 6.04 -12.31
CA SER A 242 8.01 6.45 -12.59
C SER A 242 7.22 5.30 -13.20
N GLU A 243 7.78 4.65 -14.20
CA GLU A 243 7.16 3.49 -14.86
C GLU A 243 7.01 2.31 -13.90
N LEU A 244 8.05 1.99 -13.10
CA LEU A 244 7.98 0.93 -12.11
C LEU A 244 6.94 1.21 -11.02
N GLY A 245 6.92 2.42 -10.50
CA GLY A 245 5.96 2.82 -9.46
C GLY A 245 4.52 2.65 -9.91
N PHE A 246 4.18 3.17 -11.08
CA PHE A 246 2.80 3.08 -11.57
C PHE A 246 2.45 1.68 -12.07
N ALA A 247 3.39 0.95 -12.70
CA ALA A 247 3.17 -0.45 -13.08
C ALA A 247 2.91 -1.35 -11.86
N GLY A 248 3.57 -1.08 -10.72
CA GLY A 248 3.31 -1.78 -9.46
C GLY A 248 1.87 -1.57 -8.95
N THR A 249 1.37 -0.34 -9.03
CA THR A 249 -0.03 -0.04 -8.73
C THR A 249 -0.99 -0.80 -9.65
N VAL A 250 -0.74 -0.78 -10.97
CA VAL A 250 -1.54 -1.51 -11.96
C VAL A 250 -1.52 -3.01 -11.71
N ALA A 251 -0.37 -3.56 -11.32
CA ALA A 251 -0.22 -4.99 -11.05
C ALA A 251 -1.14 -5.51 -9.94
N HIS A 252 -1.56 -4.66 -8.99
CA HIS A 252 -2.34 -5.12 -7.83
C HIS A 252 -3.64 -4.34 -7.53
N ASN A 253 -3.98 -3.31 -8.28
CA ASN A 253 -5.23 -2.55 -8.05
C ASN A 253 -6.51 -3.28 -8.52
N GLY A 254 -6.37 -4.44 -9.16
CA GLY A 254 -7.47 -5.27 -9.67
C GLY A 254 -7.69 -5.20 -11.17
N ILE A 255 -7.12 -4.21 -11.89
CA ILE A 255 -7.41 -4.00 -13.32
C ILE A 255 -6.96 -5.18 -14.19
N VAL A 256 -5.79 -5.75 -13.91
CA VAL A 256 -5.23 -6.90 -14.66
C VAL A 256 -5.93 -8.23 -14.33
N GLY A 257 -6.78 -8.25 -13.29
CA GLY A 257 -7.55 -9.41 -12.88
C GLY A 257 -9.01 -9.39 -13.32
N MET A 258 -9.46 -8.34 -14.02
CA MET A 258 -10.87 -8.22 -14.42
C MET A 258 -11.33 -9.33 -15.33
N GLY A 259 -12.47 -9.94 -14.99
CA GLY A 259 -13.17 -10.90 -15.83
C GLY A 259 -12.51 -12.27 -15.92
N ARG A 260 -11.63 -12.64 -14.99
CA ARG A 260 -10.92 -13.92 -14.93
C ARG A 260 -10.87 -14.51 -13.54
N GLU A 261 -10.64 -15.81 -13.44
CA GLU A 261 -10.25 -16.45 -12.20
C GLU A 261 -8.84 -15.98 -11.81
N GLN A 262 -8.63 -15.80 -10.52
CA GLN A 262 -7.35 -15.38 -9.94
C GLN A 262 -6.93 -16.40 -8.89
N ASP A 263 -5.68 -16.77 -8.91
CA ASP A 263 -5.07 -17.61 -7.89
C ASP A 263 -4.03 -16.80 -7.13
N TRP A 264 -3.79 -17.15 -5.88
CA TRP A 264 -2.86 -16.51 -4.97
C TRP A 264 -1.96 -17.57 -4.35
N ALA A 265 -1.24 -18.30 -5.20
CA ALA A 265 -0.33 -19.35 -4.79
C ALA A 265 1.06 -18.81 -4.38
N CYS A 266 1.38 -17.58 -4.73
CA CYS A 266 2.66 -16.95 -4.42
C CYS A 266 2.73 -16.30 -3.04
#